data_85748c1744d55129ff4d9cf9d8a57dcd
#
_entry.id   85748c1744d55129ff4d9cf9d8a57dcd
#
_cell.length_a   1.000
_cell.length_b   1.000
_cell.length_c   1.000
_cell.angle_alpha   90.00
_cell.angle_beta   90.00
_cell.angle_gamma   90.00
#
_symmetry.space_group_name_H-M   'P 1'
#
loop_
_entity.id
_entity.type
_entity.pdbx_description
1 polymer ?
#
loop_
_entity_poly.entity_id
_entity_poly.type
_entity_poly.pdbx_seq_one_letter_code
_entity_poly.pdbx_strand_id
1 'polypeptide(L)'
;RMAELNNDPKVEYKKKVIKWYQRKYKEELKLTDNIYWAKAKFTIKEWRKVVKRNVMTYGYSATKQGMGSQIIEDTKDIDNVYLSNKQHSAARLLGATVFNTIEGEFPEVSNVMKMFKDNCEAYMNKTGKQYSHNTLISNFPFTQNYVKHKSVQVRLTDGLYVQDDDKKYSWINDVFFRIKSDLPIINVAKAKAAISPNSIHNLDSLHLMLVIDECD
;
A
#
# COMPACT_ATOMS: atom_id res chain seq x y z
N ARG A 1 24.41 2.62 24.91
CA ARG A 1 24.04 1.37 24.22
C ARG A 1 23.75 1.59 22.74
N MET A 2 22.98 2.63 22.36
CA MET A 2 22.74 2.97 20.96
C MET A 2 24.00 3.50 20.26
N ALA A 3 24.86 4.24 20.97
CA ALA A 3 26.16 4.69 20.46
C ALA A 3 27.12 3.52 20.22
N GLU A 4 27.10 2.52 21.08
CA GLU A 4 27.89 1.29 20.92
C GLU A 4 27.47 0.47 19.70
N LEU A 5 26.15 0.36 19.43
CA LEU A 5 25.61 -0.31 18.24
C LEU A 5 26.05 0.36 16.93
N ASN A 6 26.16 1.69 16.92
CA ASN A 6 26.58 2.43 15.74
C ASN A 6 28.08 2.34 15.46
N ASN A 7 28.87 1.99 16.47
CA ASN A 7 30.33 1.88 16.36
C ASN A 7 30.84 0.44 16.14
N ASP A 8 29.94 -0.56 16.11
CA ASP A 8 30.35 -1.94 15.87
C ASP A 8 30.68 -2.17 14.40
N PRO A 9 31.91 -2.57 14.06
CA PRO A 9 32.34 -2.78 12.67
C PRO A 9 31.76 -4.05 12.03
N LYS A 10 31.20 -4.99 12.80
CA LYS A 10 30.72 -6.27 12.28
C LYS A 10 29.24 -6.18 11.89
N VAL A 11 28.97 -6.13 10.59
CA VAL A 11 27.61 -6.01 10.03
C VAL A 11 26.70 -7.16 10.46
N GLU A 12 27.21 -8.37 10.58
CA GLU A 12 26.44 -9.54 10.98
C GLU A 12 26.06 -9.52 12.47
N TYR A 13 26.96 -9.07 13.30
CA TYR A 13 26.70 -8.84 14.71
C TYR A 13 25.63 -7.75 14.89
N LYS A 14 25.73 -6.64 14.15
CA LYS A 14 24.71 -5.58 14.16
C LYS A 14 23.32 -6.13 13.79
N LYS A 15 23.21 -6.98 12.77
CA LYS A 15 21.93 -7.62 12.39
C LYS A 15 21.37 -8.51 13.50
N LYS A 16 22.19 -9.32 14.17
CA LYS A 16 21.78 -10.16 15.30
C LYS A 16 21.34 -9.31 16.49
N VAL A 17 22.07 -8.26 16.80
CA VAL A 17 21.76 -7.35 17.91
C VAL A 17 20.48 -6.57 17.60
N ILE A 18 20.29 -6.08 16.37
CA ILE A 18 19.05 -5.41 15.96
C ILE A 18 17.85 -6.35 16.11
N LYS A 19 17.96 -7.62 15.66
CA LYS A 19 16.89 -8.62 15.86
C LYS A 19 16.57 -8.86 17.33
N TRP A 20 17.61 -8.93 18.17
CA TRP A 20 17.45 -9.09 19.60
C TRP A 20 16.75 -7.87 20.22
N TYR A 21 17.16 -6.65 19.85
CA TYR A 21 16.51 -5.40 20.24
C TYR A 21 15.06 -5.32 19.75
N GLN A 22 14.78 -5.75 18.51
CA GLN A 22 13.42 -5.80 17.99
C GLN A 22 12.49 -6.67 18.83
N ARG A 23 13.00 -7.76 19.39
CA ARG A 23 12.22 -8.65 20.26
C ARG A 23 12.03 -8.07 21.66
N LYS A 24 13.05 -7.49 22.24
CA LYS A 24 13.10 -7.16 23.67
C LYS A 24 12.88 -5.68 23.96
N TYR A 25 13.20 -4.80 23.00
CA TYR A 25 13.17 -3.34 23.17
C TYR A 25 12.58 -2.64 21.93
N LYS A 26 11.38 -3.06 21.51
CA LYS A 26 10.66 -2.45 20.37
C LYS A 26 10.56 -0.92 20.45
N GLU A 27 10.54 -0.38 21.64
CA GLU A 27 10.41 1.06 21.87
C GLU A 27 11.69 1.84 21.64
N GLU A 28 12.87 1.25 21.89
CA GLU A 28 14.15 1.90 21.64
C GLU A 28 14.43 2.08 20.14
N LEU A 29 13.95 1.15 19.31
CA LEU A 29 14.02 1.27 17.84
C LEU A 29 13.10 2.37 17.31
N LYS A 30 11.91 2.51 17.90
CA LYS A 30 11.00 3.62 17.60
C LYS A 30 11.66 4.96 17.92
N LEU A 31 12.44 5.02 19.00
CA LEU A 31 13.17 6.24 19.38
C LEU A 31 14.20 6.64 18.32
N THR A 32 14.93 5.68 17.74
CA THR A 32 15.93 5.95 16.68
C THR A 32 15.25 6.47 15.41
N ASP A 33 14.15 5.88 15.00
CA ASP A 33 13.39 6.31 13.84
C ASP A 33 12.69 7.66 14.09
N ASN A 34 12.25 7.95 15.30
CA ASN A 34 11.74 9.27 15.71
C ASN A 34 12.81 10.35 15.66
N ILE A 35 14.03 10.05 16.14
CA ILE A 35 15.18 10.96 16.05
C ILE A 35 15.51 11.26 14.60
N TYR A 36 15.37 10.29 13.71
CA TYR A 36 15.55 10.45 12.28
C TYR A 36 14.63 11.54 11.71
N TRP A 37 13.31 11.44 11.99
CA TRP A 37 12.35 12.45 11.55
C TRP A 37 12.55 13.81 12.20
N ALA A 38 12.94 13.86 13.49
CA ALA A 38 13.28 15.10 14.18
C ALA A 38 14.47 15.83 13.54
N LYS A 39 15.43 15.09 12.97
CA LYS A 39 16.58 15.65 12.26
C LYS A 39 16.27 16.13 10.85
N ALA A 40 15.15 15.72 10.27
CA ALA A 40 14.80 16.03 8.90
C ALA A 40 14.54 17.54 8.65
N LYS A 41 14.33 18.35 9.69
CA LYS A 41 14.17 19.82 9.64
C LYS A 41 13.24 20.30 8.50
N PHE A 42 12.15 19.56 8.26
CA PHE A 42 11.20 19.91 7.23
C PHE A 42 10.42 21.17 7.56
N THR A 43 10.17 21.98 6.55
CA THR A 43 9.17 23.05 6.59
C THR A 43 7.77 22.46 6.68
N ILE A 44 6.79 23.28 7.07
CA ILE A 44 5.36 22.87 7.11
C ILE A 44 4.88 22.40 5.73
N LYS A 45 5.36 23.04 4.64
CA LYS A 45 5.01 22.65 3.26
C LYS A 45 5.56 21.25 2.92
N GLU A 46 6.77 20.95 3.31
CA GLU A 46 7.39 19.61 3.10
C GLU A 46 6.69 18.55 3.94
N TRP A 47 6.42 18.80 5.22
CA TRP A 47 5.62 17.90 6.05
C TRP A 47 4.26 17.61 5.42
N ARG A 48 3.57 18.66 4.94
CA ARG A 48 2.30 18.47 4.23
C ARG A 48 2.46 17.60 2.98
N LYS A 49 3.53 17.79 2.18
CA LYS A 49 3.82 16.97 1.00
C LYS A 49 3.97 15.50 1.39
N VAL A 50 4.74 15.22 2.44
CA VAL A 50 5.03 13.85 2.92
C VAL A 50 3.78 13.10 3.38
N VAL A 51 2.88 13.76 4.13
CA VAL A 51 1.73 13.07 4.74
C VAL A 51 0.43 13.20 3.95
N LYS A 52 0.32 14.14 3.02
CA LYS A 52 -0.92 14.43 2.28
C LYS A 52 -1.50 13.19 1.61
N ARG A 53 -0.67 12.45 0.88
CA ARG A 53 -1.10 11.25 0.15
C ARG A 53 -1.61 10.18 1.09
N ASN A 54 -0.96 10.00 2.24
CA ASN A 54 -1.38 9.03 3.24
C ASN A 54 -2.77 9.34 3.80
N VAL A 55 -3.02 10.62 4.12
CA VAL A 55 -4.34 11.07 4.60
C VAL A 55 -5.41 10.85 3.53
N MET A 56 -5.12 11.22 2.28
CA MET A 56 -6.07 11.05 1.18
C MET A 56 -6.37 9.57 0.88
N THR A 57 -5.36 8.70 0.96
CA THR A 57 -5.53 7.28 0.62
C THR A 57 -6.04 6.43 1.78
N TYR A 58 -6.15 6.97 2.98
CA TYR A 58 -6.70 6.25 4.13
C TYR A 58 -8.11 5.73 3.85
N GLY A 59 -9.00 6.59 3.35
CA GLY A 59 -10.36 6.22 2.96
C GLY A 59 -10.43 5.15 1.87
N TYR A 60 -9.37 5.03 1.06
CA TYR A 60 -9.23 3.98 0.05
C TYR A 60 -8.60 2.68 0.59
N SER A 61 -8.67 2.45 1.89
CA SER A 61 -8.12 1.26 2.56
C SER A 61 -6.60 1.12 2.44
N ALA A 62 -5.86 2.22 2.43
CA ALA A 62 -4.41 2.18 2.52
C ALA A 62 -3.99 1.45 3.81
N THR A 63 -2.96 0.62 3.70
CA THR A 63 -2.39 -0.11 4.84
C THR A 63 -1.24 0.66 5.47
N LYS A 64 -0.92 0.38 6.73
CA LYS A 64 0.26 0.95 7.41
C LYS A 64 1.56 0.77 6.59
N GLN A 65 1.72 -0.39 5.97
CA GLN A 65 2.87 -0.68 5.11
C GLN A 65 2.81 0.11 3.79
N GLY A 66 1.63 0.20 3.18
CA GLY A 66 1.42 0.99 1.96
C GLY A 66 1.70 2.47 2.17
N MET A 67 1.29 3.03 3.32
CA MET A 67 1.61 4.40 3.70
C MET A 67 3.10 4.65 3.84
N GLY A 68 3.85 3.70 4.45
CA GLY A 68 5.30 3.78 4.50
C GLY A 68 5.95 3.81 3.12
N SER A 69 5.44 3.01 2.17
CA SER A 69 5.93 3.01 0.78
C SER A 69 5.62 4.32 0.05
N GLN A 70 4.44 4.90 0.27
CA GLN A 70 4.06 6.20 -0.26
C GLN A 70 4.99 7.32 0.26
N ILE A 71 5.31 7.31 1.54
CA ILE A 71 6.25 8.28 2.12
C ILE A 71 7.63 8.19 1.46
N ILE A 72 8.15 6.99 1.21
CA ILE A 72 9.42 6.80 0.51
C ILE A 72 9.37 7.40 -0.89
N GLU A 73 8.25 7.21 -1.58
CA GLU A 73 8.06 7.69 -2.94
C GLU A 73 7.93 9.23 -2.99
N ASP A 74 7.12 9.79 -2.10
CA ASP A 74 6.83 11.23 -2.04
C ASP A 74 8.01 12.07 -1.53
N THR A 75 8.99 11.41 -0.89
CA THR A 75 10.20 12.08 -0.37
C THR A 75 11.39 12.01 -1.32
N LYS A 76 11.30 11.31 -2.46
CA LYS A 76 12.39 11.20 -3.43
C LYS A 76 12.85 12.55 -3.97
N ASP A 77 11.92 13.50 -4.13
CA ASP A 77 12.17 14.82 -4.71
C ASP A 77 12.49 15.88 -3.64
N ILE A 78 12.64 15.49 -2.38
CA ILE A 78 13.02 16.41 -1.32
C ILE A 78 14.54 16.28 -1.13
N ASP A 79 15.25 17.38 -1.35
CA ASP A 79 16.71 17.48 -1.19
C ASP A 79 17.14 17.30 0.28
N ASN A 80 16.80 16.15 0.84
CA ASN A 80 17.21 15.78 2.18
C ASN A 80 17.94 14.44 2.14
N VAL A 81 19.24 14.50 2.27
CA VAL A 81 20.17 13.36 2.21
C VAL A 81 19.76 12.20 3.12
N TYR A 82 19.02 12.47 4.19
CA TYR A 82 18.56 11.45 5.11
C TYR A 82 17.42 10.57 4.54
N LEU A 83 16.58 11.09 3.66
CA LEU A 83 15.47 10.35 3.09
C LEU A 83 15.83 9.61 1.81
N SER A 84 16.87 10.06 1.08
CA SER A 84 17.36 9.41 -0.13
C SER A 84 18.04 8.05 0.15
N ASN A 85 18.47 7.78 1.37
CA ASN A 85 19.22 6.58 1.75
C ASN A 85 18.37 5.38 2.18
N LYS A 86 17.17 5.18 1.62
CA LYS A 86 16.38 3.95 1.79
C LYS A 86 16.08 3.56 3.25
N GLN A 87 15.84 4.50 4.14
CA GLN A 87 15.47 4.17 5.51
C GLN A 87 14.00 3.74 5.58
N HIS A 88 13.75 2.53 5.08
CA HIS A 88 12.41 1.93 5.04
C HIS A 88 11.78 1.78 6.44
N SER A 89 12.58 1.65 7.50
CA SER A 89 12.08 1.54 8.88
C SER A 89 11.46 2.84 9.36
N ALA A 90 12.15 3.97 9.16
CA ALA A 90 11.64 5.29 9.53
C ALA A 90 10.38 5.67 8.76
N ALA A 91 10.33 5.40 7.45
CA ALA A 91 9.14 5.62 6.65
C ALA A 91 7.94 4.74 7.09
N ARG A 92 8.20 3.48 7.43
CA ARG A 92 7.17 2.59 7.99
C ARG A 92 6.67 3.05 9.35
N LEU A 93 7.56 3.55 10.20
CA LEU A 93 7.17 4.12 11.49
C LEU A 93 6.28 5.34 11.29
N LEU A 94 6.68 6.28 10.44
CA LEU A 94 5.86 7.46 10.14
C LEU A 94 4.51 7.07 9.52
N GLY A 95 4.50 6.17 8.54
CA GLY A 95 3.26 5.66 7.94
C GLY A 95 2.34 5.00 8.96
N ALA A 96 2.88 4.21 9.89
CA ALA A 96 2.11 3.62 10.98
C ALA A 96 1.61 4.67 11.98
N THR A 97 2.40 5.69 12.27
CA THR A 97 2.01 6.82 13.14
C THR A 97 0.87 7.60 12.50
N VAL A 98 0.99 8.00 11.23
CA VAL A 98 -0.07 8.70 10.49
C VAL A 98 -1.35 7.87 10.46
N PHE A 99 -1.24 6.58 10.16
CA PHE A 99 -2.39 5.66 10.18
C PHE A 99 -3.09 5.64 11.53
N ASN A 100 -2.34 5.43 12.60
CA ASN A 100 -2.91 5.36 13.97
C ASN A 100 -3.50 6.71 14.41
N THR A 101 -2.91 7.82 14.00
CA THR A 101 -3.45 9.17 14.28
C THR A 101 -4.78 9.36 13.58
N ILE A 102 -4.87 9.02 12.29
CA ILE A 102 -6.15 9.13 11.54
C ILE A 102 -7.20 8.21 12.16
N GLU A 103 -6.84 6.98 12.52
CA GLU A 103 -7.75 6.02 13.16
C GLU A 103 -8.26 6.51 14.52
N GLY A 104 -7.42 7.21 15.29
CA GLY A 104 -7.78 7.80 16.58
C GLY A 104 -8.63 9.07 16.47
N GLU A 105 -8.31 9.95 15.51
CA GLU A 105 -9.02 11.22 15.31
C GLU A 105 -10.35 11.05 14.56
N PHE A 106 -10.45 10.03 13.70
CA PHE A 106 -11.64 9.75 12.87
C PHE A 106 -12.09 8.29 12.99
N PRO A 107 -12.50 7.84 14.20
CA PRO A 107 -12.89 6.44 14.42
C PRO A 107 -14.13 6.04 13.60
N GLU A 108 -15.01 6.97 13.27
CA GLU A 108 -16.21 6.72 12.47
C GLU A 108 -15.84 6.26 11.05
N VAL A 109 -14.81 6.85 10.44
CA VAL A 109 -14.32 6.45 9.11
C VAL A 109 -13.83 5.00 9.14
N SER A 110 -13.05 4.65 10.16
CA SER A 110 -12.60 3.27 10.40
C SER A 110 -13.74 2.29 10.53
N ASN A 111 -14.77 2.66 11.33
CA ASN A 111 -15.93 1.83 11.57
C ASN A 111 -16.75 1.60 10.29
N VAL A 112 -16.98 2.64 9.50
CA VAL A 112 -17.67 2.53 8.20
C VAL A 112 -16.89 1.64 7.24
N MET A 113 -15.57 1.84 7.12
CA MET A 113 -14.73 0.99 6.27
C MET A 113 -14.75 -0.48 6.70
N LYS A 114 -14.74 -0.73 8.01
CA LYS A 114 -14.87 -2.08 8.56
C LYS A 114 -16.22 -2.69 8.24
N MET A 115 -17.30 -1.93 8.46
CA MET A 115 -18.67 -2.35 8.13
C MET A 115 -18.80 -2.75 6.65
N PHE A 116 -18.26 -1.97 5.71
CA PHE A 116 -18.27 -2.32 4.29
C PHE A 116 -17.53 -3.64 4.03
N LYS A 117 -16.36 -3.84 4.63
CA LYS A 117 -15.57 -5.05 4.47
C LYS A 117 -16.29 -6.28 5.02
N ASP A 118 -16.87 -6.17 6.19
CA ASP A 118 -17.54 -7.27 6.87
C ASP A 118 -18.84 -7.65 6.15
N ASN A 119 -19.62 -6.67 5.69
CA ASN A 119 -20.83 -6.89 4.90
C ASN A 119 -20.51 -7.54 3.54
N CYS A 120 -19.48 -7.06 2.86
CA CYS A 120 -19.04 -7.64 1.58
C CYS A 120 -18.62 -9.11 1.76
N GLU A 121 -17.84 -9.42 2.77
CA GLU A 121 -17.41 -10.78 3.08
C GLU A 121 -18.58 -11.69 3.46
N ALA A 122 -19.46 -11.22 4.35
CA ALA A 122 -20.63 -11.97 4.78
C ALA A 122 -21.58 -12.29 3.61
N TYR A 123 -21.83 -11.32 2.74
CA TYR A 123 -22.65 -11.52 1.54
C TYR A 123 -22.05 -12.59 0.62
N MET A 124 -20.77 -12.48 0.29
CA MET A 124 -20.10 -13.43 -0.62
C MET A 124 -20.05 -14.84 -0.02
N ASN A 125 -19.77 -14.96 1.28
CA ASN A 125 -19.74 -16.26 1.96
C ASN A 125 -21.13 -16.91 2.04
N LYS A 126 -22.20 -16.10 2.23
CA LYS A 126 -23.57 -16.59 2.33
C LYS A 126 -24.17 -16.97 0.97
N THR A 127 -23.91 -16.17 -0.06
CA THR A 127 -24.57 -16.32 -1.37
C THR A 127 -23.74 -17.11 -2.38
N GLY A 128 -22.43 -17.22 -2.17
CA GLY A 128 -21.50 -17.74 -3.17
C GLY A 128 -21.41 -16.88 -4.44
N LYS A 129 -21.97 -15.66 -4.43
CA LYS A 129 -21.99 -14.72 -5.55
C LYS A 129 -21.08 -13.52 -5.26
N GLN A 130 -20.72 -12.82 -6.32
CA GLN A 130 -20.01 -11.54 -6.21
C GLN A 130 -20.87 -10.52 -5.50
N TYR A 131 -20.22 -9.67 -4.68
CA TYR A 131 -20.93 -8.63 -3.95
C TYR A 131 -21.59 -7.64 -4.91
N SER A 132 -22.88 -7.48 -4.78
CA SER A 132 -23.66 -6.54 -5.60
C SER A 132 -24.77 -5.91 -4.76
N HIS A 133 -25.03 -4.64 -4.99
CA HIS A 133 -26.17 -3.91 -4.44
C HIS A 133 -26.54 -2.75 -5.35
N ASN A 134 -27.74 -2.22 -5.19
CA ASN A 134 -28.11 -0.97 -5.83
C ASN A 134 -27.94 0.19 -4.85
N THR A 135 -27.51 1.34 -5.36
CA THR A 135 -27.40 2.57 -4.54
C THR A 135 -28.78 3.05 -4.13
N LEU A 136 -28.89 3.56 -2.90
CA LEU A 136 -30.17 3.97 -2.32
C LEU A 136 -30.83 5.17 -3.04
N ILE A 137 -30.02 6.06 -3.60
CA ILE A 137 -30.53 7.34 -4.18
C ILE A 137 -30.95 7.17 -5.63
N SER A 138 -30.10 6.53 -6.46
CA SER A 138 -30.32 6.44 -7.90
C SER A 138 -30.66 5.04 -8.38
N ASN A 139 -30.74 4.07 -7.46
CA ASN A 139 -30.89 2.65 -7.80
C ASN A 139 -29.83 2.13 -8.79
N PHE A 140 -28.65 2.77 -8.83
CA PHE A 140 -27.56 2.42 -9.73
C PHE A 140 -26.92 1.09 -9.30
N PRO A 141 -26.73 0.12 -10.21
CA PRO A 141 -26.15 -1.16 -9.86
C PRO A 141 -24.65 -1.05 -9.59
N PHE A 142 -24.22 -1.54 -8.44
CA PHE A 142 -22.83 -1.64 -8.04
C PHE A 142 -22.44 -3.09 -7.87
N THR A 143 -21.44 -3.57 -8.61
CA THR A 143 -20.98 -4.96 -8.56
C THR A 143 -19.46 -5.05 -8.44
N GLN A 144 -19.00 -5.87 -7.50
CA GLN A 144 -17.58 -6.16 -7.26
C GLN A 144 -17.17 -7.42 -8.03
N ASN A 145 -16.63 -7.25 -9.23
CA ASN A 145 -16.24 -8.38 -10.07
C ASN A 145 -14.76 -8.76 -9.88
N TYR A 146 -14.47 -9.53 -8.84
CA TYR A 146 -13.13 -10.03 -8.58
C TYR A 146 -13.08 -11.55 -8.56
N VAL A 147 -12.35 -12.12 -9.50
CA VAL A 147 -12.11 -13.57 -9.60
C VAL A 147 -10.65 -13.90 -9.29
N LYS A 148 -10.41 -15.14 -8.92
CA LYS A 148 -9.05 -15.66 -8.79
C LYS A 148 -8.47 -15.90 -10.17
N HIS A 149 -7.16 -15.70 -10.33
CA HIS A 149 -6.45 -15.98 -11.56
C HIS A 149 -5.49 -17.14 -11.34
N LYS A 150 -5.42 -18.04 -12.31
CA LYS A 150 -4.32 -19.00 -12.42
C LYS A 150 -3.24 -18.38 -13.30
N SER A 151 -2.01 -18.33 -12.81
CA SER A 151 -0.87 -17.89 -13.61
C SER A 151 -0.10 -19.10 -14.07
N VAL A 152 0.04 -19.25 -15.38
CA VAL A 152 0.86 -20.28 -16.01
C VAL A 152 2.06 -19.59 -16.63
N GLN A 153 3.25 -20.06 -16.30
CA GLN A 153 4.47 -19.59 -16.92
C GLN A 153 4.78 -20.49 -18.13
N VAL A 154 4.83 -19.86 -19.29
CA VAL A 154 5.15 -20.55 -20.54
C VAL A 154 6.54 -20.14 -20.97
N ARG A 155 7.41 -21.12 -21.15
CA ARG A 155 8.75 -20.92 -21.68
C ARG A 155 8.64 -20.73 -23.18
N LEU A 156 9.17 -19.62 -23.70
CA LEU A 156 9.11 -19.30 -25.13
C LEU A 156 10.31 -19.84 -25.91
N THR A 157 11.45 -19.85 -25.28
CA THR A 157 12.72 -20.26 -25.93
C THR A 157 13.70 -20.72 -24.87
N ASP A 158 14.65 -21.53 -25.32
CA ASP A 158 15.75 -22.01 -24.47
C ASP A 158 16.82 -20.93 -24.22
N GLY A 159 16.67 -19.78 -24.84
CA GLY A 159 17.52 -18.61 -24.67
C GLY A 159 17.50 -17.70 -25.90
N LEU A 160 17.95 -16.48 -25.71
CA LEU A 160 18.06 -15.45 -26.74
C LEU A 160 19.43 -14.76 -26.65
N TYR A 161 20.03 -14.49 -27.80
CA TYR A 161 21.13 -13.53 -27.85
C TYR A 161 20.56 -12.12 -27.89
N VAL A 162 20.92 -11.32 -26.90
CA VAL A 162 20.53 -9.90 -26.85
C VAL A 162 21.82 -9.08 -27.02
N GLN A 163 21.76 -8.10 -27.90
CA GLN A 163 22.81 -7.13 -28.06
C GLN A 163 22.65 -6.01 -27.06
N ASP A 164 23.65 -5.79 -26.24
CA ASP A 164 23.70 -4.67 -25.28
C ASP A 164 24.12 -3.37 -26.01
N ASP A 165 23.91 -2.22 -25.35
CA ASP A 165 24.27 -0.89 -25.88
C ASP A 165 25.75 -0.80 -26.32
N ASP A 166 26.64 -1.59 -25.71
CA ASP A 166 28.06 -1.74 -26.06
C ASP A 166 28.32 -2.67 -27.27
N LYS A 167 27.28 -3.07 -28.01
CA LYS A 167 27.35 -4.03 -29.13
C LYS A 167 27.88 -5.43 -28.74
N LYS A 168 27.87 -5.77 -27.47
CA LYS A 168 28.19 -7.12 -26.99
C LYS A 168 26.94 -7.98 -27.00
N TYR A 169 27.06 -9.19 -27.56
CA TYR A 169 25.98 -10.16 -27.49
C TYR A 169 26.03 -10.90 -26.15
N SER A 170 24.99 -10.81 -25.38
CA SER A 170 24.81 -11.62 -24.17
C SER A 170 23.73 -12.66 -24.39
N TRP A 171 23.97 -13.88 -23.87
CA TRP A 171 23.00 -14.96 -23.90
C TRP A 171 22.07 -14.83 -22.71
N ILE A 172 20.79 -14.62 -22.97
CA ILE A 172 19.75 -14.62 -21.93
C ILE A 172 19.11 -16.01 -21.93
N ASN A 173 19.36 -16.77 -20.86
CA ASN A 173 18.71 -18.04 -20.64
C ASN A 173 17.26 -17.80 -20.24
N ASP A 174 16.35 -18.53 -20.85
CA ASP A 174 14.96 -18.65 -20.46
C ASP A 174 14.11 -17.36 -20.56
N VAL A 175 13.50 -17.16 -21.70
CA VAL A 175 12.44 -16.17 -21.87
C VAL A 175 11.09 -16.80 -21.50
N PHE A 176 10.41 -16.23 -20.52
CA PHE A 176 9.14 -16.73 -20.03
C PHE A 176 8.02 -15.71 -20.23
N PHE A 177 6.87 -16.18 -20.71
CA PHE A 177 5.61 -15.45 -20.63
C PHE A 177 4.79 -15.94 -19.44
N ARG A 178 4.15 -15.01 -18.76
CA ARG A 178 3.21 -15.32 -17.72
C ARG A 178 1.79 -15.04 -18.21
N ILE A 179 1.05 -16.11 -18.53
CA ILE A 179 -0.33 -16.03 -18.95
C ILE A 179 -1.21 -16.14 -17.72
N LYS A 180 -2.13 -15.20 -17.55
CA LYS A 180 -3.14 -15.24 -16.50
C LYS A 180 -4.47 -15.67 -17.12
N SER A 181 -5.08 -16.68 -16.55
CA SER A 181 -6.46 -17.10 -16.90
C SER A 181 -7.34 -16.94 -15.68
N ASP A 182 -8.57 -16.46 -15.89
CA ASP A 182 -9.55 -16.30 -14.84
C ASP A 182 -10.11 -17.66 -14.43
N LEU A 183 -10.26 -17.87 -13.14
CA LEU A 183 -10.93 -19.02 -12.58
C LEU A 183 -12.35 -18.60 -12.20
N PRO A 184 -13.35 -19.50 -12.30
CA PRO A 184 -14.72 -19.22 -11.88
C PRO A 184 -14.86 -19.21 -10.34
N ILE A 185 -13.86 -18.71 -9.64
CA ILE A 185 -13.79 -18.66 -8.18
C ILE A 185 -13.65 -17.21 -7.73
N ILE A 186 -14.56 -16.78 -6.88
CA ILE A 186 -14.56 -15.42 -6.33
C ILE A 186 -13.30 -15.18 -5.47
N ASN A 187 -12.66 -14.04 -5.68
CA ASN A 187 -11.55 -13.59 -4.85
C ASN A 187 -12.08 -12.69 -3.71
N VAL A 188 -12.57 -13.32 -2.66
CA VAL A 188 -13.15 -12.64 -1.49
C VAL A 188 -12.16 -11.64 -0.88
N ALA A 189 -10.88 -12.01 -0.75
CA ALA A 189 -9.87 -11.14 -0.16
C ALA A 189 -9.67 -9.85 -0.97
N LYS A 190 -9.63 -9.95 -2.31
CA LYS A 190 -9.49 -8.80 -3.19
C LYS A 190 -10.75 -7.94 -3.20
N ALA A 191 -11.94 -8.55 -3.25
CA ALA A 191 -13.21 -7.84 -3.17
C ALA A 191 -13.34 -7.07 -1.85
N LYS A 192 -13.02 -7.71 -0.72
CA LYS A 192 -12.99 -7.08 0.61
C LYS A 192 -12.01 -5.91 0.70
N ALA A 193 -10.84 -6.00 0.10
CA ALA A 193 -9.86 -4.91 0.08
C ALA A 193 -10.33 -3.73 -0.79
N ALA A 194 -11.05 -4.01 -1.89
CA ALA A 194 -11.48 -3.03 -2.86
C ALA A 194 -12.84 -2.39 -2.56
N ILE A 195 -13.63 -2.89 -1.61
CA ILE A 195 -14.98 -2.40 -1.37
C ILE A 195 -15.01 -0.92 -0.96
N SER A 196 -14.13 -0.48 -0.06
CA SER A 196 -14.07 0.92 0.38
C SER A 196 -13.76 1.89 -0.77
N PRO A 197 -12.65 1.74 -1.51
CA PRO A 197 -12.37 2.64 -2.61
C PRO A 197 -13.45 2.63 -3.68
N ASN A 198 -13.98 1.45 -4.03
CA ASN A 198 -15.00 1.35 -5.05
C ASN A 198 -16.34 1.95 -4.60
N SER A 199 -16.68 1.88 -3.32
CA SER A 199 -17.88 2.54 -2.79
C SER A 199 -17.75 4.06 -2.83
N ILE A 200 -16.58 4.61 -2.51
CA ILE A 200 -16.31 6.05 -2.61
C ILE A 200 -16.40 6.51 -4.05
N HIS A 201 -15.75 5.81 -4.99
CA HIS A 201 -15.83 6.15 -6.41
C HIS A 201 -17.24 6.04 -6.98
N ASN A 202 -18.03 5.07 -6.48
CA ASN A 202 -19.44 4.95 -6.87
C ASN A 202 -20.26 6.16 -6.37
N LEU A 203 -20.02 6.64 -5.14
CA LEU A 203 -20.67 7.83 -4.61
C LEU A 203 -20.25 9.10 -5.38
N ASP A 204 -18.98 9.24 -5.75
CA ASP A 204 -18.50 10.36 -6.57
C ASP A 204 -19.17 10.35 -7.95
N SER A 205 -19.26 9.18 -8.59
CA SER A 205 -19.93 9.03 -9.88
C SER A 205 -21.41 9.33 -9.79
N LEU A 206 -22.07 8.89 -8.72
CA LEU A 206 -23.48 9.19 -8.46
C LEU A 206 -23.70 10.69 -8.26
N HIS A 207 -22.85 11.34 -7.47
CA HIS A 207 -22.93 12.80 -7.27
C HIS A 207 -22.81 13.55 -8.61
N LEU A 208 -21.84 13.15 -9.47
CA LEU A 208 -21.67 13.75 -10.78
C LEU A 208 -22.93 13.56 -11.66
N MET A 209 -23.53 12.38 -11.66
CA MET A 209 -24.77 12.11 -12.41
C MET A 209 -25.92 12.99 -11.94
N LEU A 210 -26.10 13.15 -10.62
CA LEU A 210 -27.15 13.98 -10.06
C LEU A 210 -26.93 15.47 -10.39
N VAL A 211 -25.68 15.94 -10.38
CA VAL A 211 -25.36 17.34 -10.77
C VAL A 211 -25.68 17.59 -12.24
N ILE A 212 -25.38 16.62 -13.13
CA ILE A 212 -25.71 16.72 -14.56
C ILE A 212 -27.23 16.77 -14.75
N ASP A 213 -27.97 15.88 -14.08
CA ASP A 213 -29.44 15.81 -14.17
C ASP A 213 -30.13 17.10 -13.68
N GLU A 214 -29.55 17.78 -12.69
CA GLU A 214 -30.05 19.06 -12.18
C GLU A 214 -29.67 20.27 -13.08
N CYS A 215 -28.69 20.10 -13.98
CA CYS A 215 -28.24 21.18 -14.88
C CYS A 215 -28.95 21.17 -16.26
N ASP A 216 -29.62 20.06 -16.60
CA ASP A 216 -30.44 19.91 -17.81
C ASP A 216 -31.88 20.40 -17.58
#